data_086fc7f4fd1b48b2e27d1c6d5cc9fe25
#
_entry.id   086fc7f4fd1b48b2e27d1c6d5cc9fe25
#
_cell.length_a   1.000
_cell.length_b   1.000
_cell.length_c   1.000
_cell.angle_alpha   90.00
_cell.angle_beta   90.00
_cell.angle_gamma   90.00
#
_symmetry.space_group_name_H-M   'P 1'
#
loop_
_entity.id
_entity.type
_entity.pdbx_description
1 polymer ?
#
loop_
_entity_poly.entity_id
_entity_poly.type
_entity_poly.pdbx_seq_one_letter_code
_entity_poly.pdbx_strand_id
1 'polypeptide(L)'
;MKTREEIISNLNAHSAEKPSKWREKAEWRNENKAWLRYSQRIAMMMLDKMEELGLNQKSVAERMGCSQQYVSRVLKGTENLSIETISKIEKALELDILEPVFVAH
;
A
#
# COMPACT_ATOMS: atom_id res chain seq x y z
N MET A 1 -42.66 12.11 -0.70
CA MET A 1 -41.49 11.23 -0.91
C MET A 1 -40.30 12.01 -1.40
N LYS A 2 -39.15 11.82 -0.81
CA LYS A 2 -37.99 12.56 -1.22
C LYS A 2 -37.42 12.02 -2.52
N THR A 3 -36.96 12.92 -3.35
CA THR A 3 -36.29 12.53 -4.58
C THR A 3 -34.92 11.93 -4.22
N ARG A 4 -34.32 11.26 -5.16
CA ARG A 4 -32.97 10.74 -4.98
C ARG A 4 -31.98 11.85 -4.64
N GLU A 5 -32.14 13.00 -5.27
CA GLU A 5 -31.28 14.14 -5.03
C GLU A 5 -31.42 14.68 -3.62
N GLU A 6 -32.65 14.72 -3.11
CA GLU A 6 -32.91 15.17 -1.74
C GLU A 6 -32.33 14.20 -0.73
N ILE A 7 -32.41 12.90 -0.99
CA ILE A 7 -31.82 11.88 -0.13
C ILE A 7 -30.31 12.04 -0.09
N ILE A 8 -29.69 12.23 -1.24
CA ILE A 8 -28.24 12.42 -1.34
C ILE A 8 -27.83 13.70 -0.60
N SER A 9 -28.59 14.79 -0.78
CA SER A 9 -28.33 16.04 -0.10
C SER A 9 -28.43 15.90 1.41
N ASN A 10 -29.43 15.18 1.90
CA ASN A 10 -29.57 14.91 3.33
C ASN A 10 -28.42 14.08 3.87
N LEU A 11 -27.99 13.09 3.14
CA LEU A 11 -26.83 12.28 3.53
C LEU A 11 -25.57 13.14 3.61
N ASN A 12 -25.40 14.03 2.65
CA ASN A 12 -24.28 14.96 2.67
C ASN A 12 -24.35 15.92 3.85
N ALA A 13 -25.55 16.34 4.26
CA ALA A 13 -25.71 17.22 5.41
C ALA A 13 -25.37 16.51 6.72
N HIS A 14 -25.68 15.23 6.82
CA HIS A 14 -25.47 14.47 8.06
C HIS A 14 -24.13 13.73 8.11
N SER A 15 -23.68 13.24 6.97
CA SER A 15 -22.42 12.52 6.87
C SER A 15 -21.52 13.22 5.91
N ALA A 16 -21.55 14.43 6.03
CA ALA A 16 -21.11 15.44 5.11
C ALA A 16 -20.19 14.99 4.01
N GLU A 17 -19.10 14.51 4.30
CA GLU A 17 -18.10 14.33 3.28
C GLU A 17 -17.97 12.90 2.78
N LYS A 18 -18.71 11.97 3.34
CA LYS A 18 -18.56 10.56 2.98
C LYS A 18 -18.70 10.26 1.48
N PRO A 19 -19.76 10.69 0.79
CA PRO A 19 -19.88 10.41 -0.65
C PRO A 19 -18.76 11.04 -1.46
N SER A 20 -18.38 12.27 -1.10
CA SER A 20 -17.31 12.98 -1.77
C SER A 20 -15.97 12.29 -1.56
N LYS A 21 -15.65 11.97 -0.32
CA LYS A 21 -14.40 11.25 0.00
C LYS A 21 -14.35 9.87 -0.65
N TRP A 22 -15.48 9.21 -0.71
CA TRP A 22 -15.53 7.90 -1.33
C TRP A 22 -15.23 7.97 -2.82
N ARG A 23 -15.79 8.96 -3.49
CA ARG A 23 -15.55 9.20 -4.91
C ARG A 23 -14.11 9.59 -5.17
N GLU A 24 -13.58 10.48 -4.34
CA GLU A 24 -12.19 10.90 -4.43
C GLU A 24 -11.23 9.72 -4.28
N LYS A 25 -11.51 8.83 -3.33
CA LYS A 25 -10.71 7.63 -3.15
C LYS A 25 -10.77 6.70 -4.35
N ALA A 26 -11.97 6.55 -4.94
CA ALA A 26 -12.15 5.71 -6.12
C ALA A 26 -11.42 6.29 -7.31
N GLU A 27 -11.51 7.59 -7.52
CA GLU A 27 -10.81 8.29 -8.59
C GLU A 27 -9.30 8.18 -8.40
N TRP A 28 -8.83 8.40 -7.17
CA TRP A 28 -7.41 8.29 -6.84
C TRP A 28 -6.88 6.89 -7.14
N ARG A 29 -7.60 5.85 -6.74
CA ARG A 29 -7.21 4.46 -7.03
C ARG A 29 -7.13 4.21 -8.52
N ASN A 30 -8.08 4.72 -9.27
CA ASN A 30 -8.11 4.54 -10.71
C ASN A 30 -6.89 5.19 -11.37
N GLU A 31 -6.55 6.42 -10.95
CA GLU A 31 -5.41 7.14 -11.46
C GLU A 31 -4.08 6.50 -11.09
N ASN A 32 -4.02 5.84 -9.92
CA ASN A 32 -2.78 5.28 -9.39
C ASN A 32 -2.72 3.76 -9.48
N LYS A 33 -3.60 3.18 -10.27
CA LYS A 33 -3.77 1.73 -10.36
C LYS A 33 -2.48 0.98 -10.69
N ALA A 34 -1.67 1.51 -11.56
CA ALA A 34 -0.47 0.82 -12.03
C ALA A 34 0.53 0.60 -10.88
N TRP A 35 0.90 1.68 -10.18
CA TRP A 35 1.90 1.54 -9.12
C TRP A 35 1.32 0.87 -7.87
N LEU A 36 0.01 1.03 -7.60
CA LEU A 36 -0.64 0.33 -6.50
C LEU A 36 -0.54 -1.18 -6.65
N ARG A 37 -0.66 -1.66 -7.88
CA ARG A 37 -0.53 -3.08 -8.16
C ARG A 37 0.84 -3.60 -7.75
N TYR A 38 1.88 -2.86 -8.05
CA TYR A 38 3.24 -3.23 -7.67
C TYR A 38 3.42 -3.18 -6.16
N SER A 39 2.89 -2.13 -5.52
CA SER A 39 2.98 -1.99 -4.07
C SER A 39 2.28 -3.14 -3.33
N GLN A 40 1.11 -3.55 -3.81
CA GLN A 40 0.39 -4.68 -3.25
C GLN A 40 1.14 -5.99 -3.44
N ARG A 41 1.74 -6.18 -4.61
CA ARG A 41 2.52 -7.38 -4.89
C ARG A 41 3.75 -7.45 -3.97
N ILE A 42 4.43 -6.33 -3.79
CA ILE A 42 5.58 -6.26 -2.89
C ILE A 42 5.16 -6.58 -1.45
N ALA A 43 4.03 -6.02 -1.01
CA ALA A 43 3.51 -6.29 0.33
C ALA A 43 3.25 -7.80 0.53
N MET A 44 2.68 -8.46 -0.46
CA MET A 44 2.43 -9.89 -0.41
C MET A 44 3.73 -10.69 -0.35
N MET A 45 4.72 -10.33 -1.16
CA MET A 45 6.03 -10.96 -1.13
C MET A 45 6.70 -10.80 0.23
N MET A 46 6.56 -9.62 0.83
CA MET A 46 7.10 -9.35 2.16
C MET A 46 6.45 -10.23 3.22
N LEU A 47 5.12 -10.31 3.20
CA LEU A 47 4.38 -11.11 4.17
C LEU A 47 4.76 -12.59 4.08
N ASP A 48 4.86 -13.11 2.87
CA ASP A 48 5.25 -14.49 2.65
C ASP A 48 6.66 -14.75 3.18
N LYS A 49 7.58 -13.85 2.91
CA LYS A 49 8.96 -13.99 3.34
C LYS A 49 9.12 -13.84 4.85
N MET A 50 8.36 -12.92 5.43
CA MET A 50 8.34 -12.75 6.87
C MET A 50 7.89 -14.03 7.58
N GLU A 51 6.86 -14.67 7.02
CA GLU A 51 6.38 -15.93 7.56
C GLU A 51 7.46 -17.02 7.43
N GLU A 52 8.07 -17.11 6.27
CA GLU A 52 9.14 -18.08 6.02
C GLU A 52 10.32 -17.90 6.97
N LEU A 53 10.73 -16.67 7.22
CA LEU A 53 11.88 -16.36 8.08
C LEU A 53 11.51 -16.19 9.56
N GLY A 54 10.24 -16.25 9.90
CA GLY A 54 9.80 -16.06 11.28
C GLY A 54 10.00 -14.65 11.79
N LEU A 55 9.86 -13.64 10.91
CA LEU A 55 10.06 -12.25 11.27
C LEU A 55 8.74 -11.54 11.53
N ASN A 56 8.76 -10.61 12.48
CA ASN A 56 7.63 -9.72 12.71
C ASN A 56 7.95 -8.32 12.17
N GLN A 57 7.01 -7.41 12.27
CA GLN A 57 7.17 -6.05 11.74
C GLN A 57 8.33 -5.31 12.41
N LYS A 58 8.52 -5.54 13.71
CA LYS A 58 9.60 -4.91 14.45
C LYS A 58 10.97 -5.36 13.92
N SER A 59 11.11 -6.65 13.67
CA SER A 59 12.36 -7.22 13.13
C SER A 59 12.65 -6.66 11.75
N VAL A 60 11.63 -6.58 10.90
CA VAL A 60 11.78 -6.01 9.56
C VAL A 60 12.19 -4.54 9.63
N ALA A 61 11.55 -3.78 10.51
CA ALA A 61 11.88 -2.38 10.70
C ALA A 61 13.34 -2.19 11.13
N GLU A 62 13.81 -3.01 12.04
CA GLU A 62 15.20 -2.98 12.49
C GLU A 62 16.15 -3.28 11.33
N ARG A 63 15.85 -4.29 10.52
CA ARG A 63 16.67 -4.65 9.37
C ARG A 63 16.69 -3.56 8.31
N MET A 64 15.57 -2.88 8.11
CA MET A 64 15.46 -1.81 7.13
C MET A 64 15.96 -0.47 7.65
N GLY A 65 16.15 -0.33 8.95
CA GLY A 65 16.54 0.94 9.55
C GLY A 65 15.41 1.97 9.52
N CYS A 66 14.18 1.55 9.67
CA CYS A 66 13.02 2.43 9.67
C CYS A 66 12.09 2.12 10.84
N SER A 67 10.99 2.84 10.96
CA SER A 67 10.03 2.61 12.03
C SER A 67 9.12 1.42 11.73
N GLN A 68 8.63 0.80 12.80
CA GLN A 68 7.64 -0.28 12.65
C GLN A 68 6.36 0.23 12.02
N GLN A 69 5.99 1.48 12.31
CA GLN A 69 4.82 2.12 11.71
C GLN A 69 4.94 2.21 10.19
N TYR A 70 6.14 2.52 9.70
CA TYR A 70 6.38 2.57 8.28
C TYR A 70 6.25 1.19 7.64
N VAL A 71 6.83 0.16 8.27
CA VAL A 71 6.68 -1.23 7.80
C VAL A 71 5.20 -1.60 7.73
N SER A 72 4.43 -1.25 8.76
CA SER A 72 2.99 -1.52 8.77
C SER A 72 2.28 -0.88 7.58
N ARG A 73 2.65 0.36 7.24
CA ARG A 73 2.04 1.04 6.09
C ARG A 73 2.43 0.36 4.76
N VAL A 74 3.69 -0.03 4.64
CA VAL A 74 4.15 -0.74 3.44
C VAL A 74 3.38 -2.04 3.25
N LEU A 75 3.16 -2.77 4.34
CA LEU A 75 2.45 -4.05 4.28
C LEU A 75 0.97 -3.91 3.94
N LYS A 76 0.41 -2.71 4.06
CA LYS A 76 -0.96 -2.46 3.59
C LYS A 76 -1.06 -2.40 2.07
N GLY A 77 0.07 -2.25 1.38
CA GLY A 77 0.09 -2.24 -0.08
C GLY A 77 -0.39 -0.95 -0.71
N THR A 78 -0.36 0.15 0.02
CA THR A 78 -0.83 1.45 -0.47
C THR A 78 0.25 2.53 -0.48
N GLU A 79 1.48 2.18 -0.12
CA GLU A 79 2.60 3.12 -0.14
C GLU A 79 3.23 3.19 -1.53
N ASN A 80 3.54 4.39 -1.95
CA ASN A 80 4.30 4.59 -3.19
C ASN A 80 5.78 4.44 -2.83
N LEU A 81 6.32 3.27 -3.10
CA LEU A 81 7.67 2.92 -2.69
C LEU A 81 8.71 3.47 -3.66
N SER A 82 9.74 4.09 -3.11
CA SER A 82 10.89 4.48 -3.93
C SER A 82 11.74 3.26 -4.23
N ILE A 83 12.56 3.35 -5.26
CA ILE A 83 13.49 2.29 -5.59
C ILE A 83 14.45 2.05 -4.43
N GLU A 84 14.86 3.11 -3.74
CA GLU A 84 15.71 2.99 -2.57
C GLU A 84 15.05 2.14 -1.48
N THR A 85 13.76 2.41 -1.21
CA THR A 85 13.02 1.65 -0.22
C THR A 85 12.87 0.19 -0.63
N ILE A 86 12.58 -0.06 -1.90
CA ILE A 86 12.47 -1.43 -2.42
C ILE A 86 13.81 -2.17 -2.25
N SER A 87 14.91 -1.49 -2.50
CA SER A 87 16.25 -2.06 -2.30
C SER A 87 16.49 -2.44 -0.84
N LYS A 88 16.03 -1.61 0.10
CA LYS A 88 16.13 -1.91 1.53
C LYS A 88 15.29 -3.13 1.90
N ILE A 89 14.11 -3.26 1.31
CA ILE A 89 13.26 -4.42 1.52
C ILE A 89 13.96 -5.69 1.01
N GLU A 90 14.54 -5.62 -0.17
CA GLU A 90 15.26 -6.76 -0.74
C GLU A 90 16.36 -7.24 0.18
N LYS A 91 17.16 -6.31 0.73
CA LYS A 91 18.24 -6.66 1.63
C LYS A 91 17.74 -7.21 2.96
N ALA A 92 16.71 -6.58 3.52
CA ALA A 92 16.18 -6.95 4.82
C ALA A 92 15.55 -8.33 4.82
N LEU A 93 14.89 -8.69 3.73
CA LEU A 93 14.11 -9.93 3.63
C LEU A 93 14.71 -10.94 2.67
N GLU A 94 15.88 -10.66 2.13
CA GLU A 94 16.53 -11.55 1.18
C GLU A 94 15.62 -11.88 -0.01
N LEU A 95 15.00 -10.83 -0.56
CA LEU A 95 14.10 -10.92 -1.70
C LEU A 95 14.72 -10.30 -2.94
N ASP A 96 14.35 -10.83 -4.09
CA ASP A 96 14.71 -10.27 -5.38
C ASP A 96 13.44 -9.67 -6.00
N ILE A 97 13.28 -8.37 -5.87
CA ILE A 97 12.10 -7.67 -6.39
C ILE A 97 12.42 -7.00 -7.72
N LEU A 98 13.49 -6.21 -7.75
CA LEU A 98 13.89 -5.45 -8.94
C LEU A 98 14.90 -6.19 -9.80
N GLU A 99 15.60 -7.12 -9.24
CA GLU A 99 16.67 -7.83 -9.95
C GLU A 99 16.24 -8.44 -11.28
N PRO A 100 15.08 -9.10 -11.39
CA PRO A 100 14.65 -9.66 -12.68
C PRO A 100 14.54 -8.64 -13.80
N VAL A 101 14.44 -7.34 -13.46
CA VAL A 101 14.38 -6.29 -14.46
C VAL A 101 15.76 -5.94 -14.99
N PHE A 102 16.77 -6.15 -14.15
CA PHE A 102 18.14 -5.74 -14.46
C PHE A 102 19.06 -6.91 -14.80
N VAL A 103 18.63 -8.11 -14.58
CA VAL A 103 19.40 -9.30 -14.97
C VAL A 103 19.23 -9.48 -16.46
N ALA A 104 20.08 -8.89 -17.15
CA ALA A 104 19.87 -8.81 -18.51
C ALA A 104 20.52 -9.83 -19.19
N HIS A 105 20.96 -10.33 -18.96
CA HIS A 105 21.56 -10.99 -19.76
C HIS A 105 22.57 -10.70 -20.53
#